data_ad0429f550d964504ccf8adfa244515f
#
_entry.id   ad0429f550d964504ccf8adfa244515f
#
_cell.length_a   1.000
_cell.length_b   1.000
_cell.length_c   1.000
_cell.angle_alpha   90.00
_cell.angle_beta   90.00
_cell.angle_gamma   90.00
#
_symmetry.space_group_name_H-M   'P 1'
#
loop_
_entity.id
_entity.type
_entity.pdbx_description
1 polymer ?
#
loop_
_entity_poly.entity_id
_entity_poly.type
_entity_poly.pdbx_seq_one_letter_code
_entity_poly.pdbx_strand_id
1 'polypeptide(L)'
;LPEGENVDFRAGGYVQLEAPAYEIDYKEFDIDKEYHEDWDRFKIWDNKSITNEPVIRAYSMANYPEEKGIMKFNIRIASPPPGVDVPPGLMSSWTFGLKPGDKVKVFGPFGEFFAKETAAEMVFVGGGAGMAPMRSHIFDQLLRINTDRKITFWYGARSLKEMFYVKDFDDLA
;
A
#
# COMPACT_ATOMS: atom_id res chain seq x y z
N LEU A 1 0.12 12.60 -7.99
CA LEU A 1 -0.82 13.73 -8.11
C LEU A 1 -0.42 14.60 -9.30
N PRO A 2 -1.33 15.41 -9.85
CA PRO A 2 -0.96 16.45 -10.81
C PRO A 2 0.10 17.40 -10.22
N GLU A 3 0.91 18.01 -11.10
CA GLU A 3 1.96 18.93 -10.67
C GLU A 3 1.39 20.08 -9.82
N GLY A 4 1.98 20.33 -8.66
CA GLY A 4 1.56 21.36 -7.70
C GLY A 4 0.37 20.98 -6.82
N GLU A 5 -0.28 19.85 -7.06
CA GLU A 5 -1.40 19.38 -6.24
C GLU A 5 -0.93 18.62 -5.00
N ASN A 6 -1.63 18.82 -3.89
CA ASN A 6 -1.41 18.13 -2.63
C ASN A 6 -2.73 17.65 -2.05
N VAL A 7 -2.66 16.61 -1.23
CA VAL A 7 -3.80 16.14 -0.44
C VAL A 7 -3.46 16.34 1.02
N ASP A 8 -4.26 17.14 1.70
CA ASP A 8 -4.12 17.33 3.14
C ASP A 8 -4.78 16.18 3.88
N PHE A 9 -4.02 15.47 4.70
CA PHE A 9 -4.48 14.34 5.49
C PHE A 9 -3.73 14.25 6.82
N ARG A 10 -4.25 13.42 7.73
CA ARG A 10 -3.54 13.05 8.97
C ARG A 10 -2.89 11.68 8.77
N ALA A 11 -1.68 11.49 9.34
CA ALA A 11 -1.00 10.20 9.35
C ALA A 11 -1.92 9.10 9.92
N GLY A 12 -1.96 7.95 9.25
CA GLY A 12 -2.92 6.87 9.51
C GLY A 12 -4.23 6.96 8.72
N GLY A 13 -4.44 8.05 7.96
CA GLY A 13 -5.56 8.19 7.06
C GLY A 13 -5.51 7.23 5.85
N TYR A 14 -6.64 7.07 5.19
CA TYR A 14 -6.80 6.26 4.00
C TYR A 14 -7.58 7.01 2.91
N VAL A 15 -7.48 6.52 1.70
CA VAL A 15 -8.33 6.90 0.58
C VAL A 15 -9.04 5.69 0.01
N GLN A 16 -10.07 5.93 -0.80
CA GLN A 16 -10.68 4.89 -1.60
C GLN A 16 -10.24 5.08 -3.05
N LEU A 17 -9.78 4.00 -3.67
CA LEU A 17 -9.46 3.93 -5.09
C LEU A 17 -10.62 3.25 -5.82
N GLU A 18 -10.97 3.78 -6.99
CA GLU A 18 -11.98 3.19 -7.89
C GLU A 18 -11.29 2.65 -9.14
N ALA A 19 -11.43 1.35 -9.36
CA ALA A 19 -11.16 0.71 -10.64
C ALA A 19 -12.43 0.74 -11.51
N PRO A 20 -12.35 1.10 -12.80
CA PRO A 20 -13.48 0.94 -13.72
C PRO A 20 -13.76 -0.54 -14.00
N ALA A 21 -14.75 -0.83 -14.83
CA ALA A 21 -14.86 -2.13 -15.46
C ALA A 21 -13.62 -2.42 -16.30
N TYR A 22 -13.06 -3.64 -16.20
CA TYR A 22 -11.83 -4.04 -16.91
C TYR A 22 -11.76 -5.53 -17.15
N GLU A 23 -10.91 -5.93 -18.09
CA GLU A 23 -10.41 -7.30 -18.29
C GLU A 23 -8.88 -7.23 -18.37
N ILE A 24 -8.18 -7.98 -17.53
CA ILE A 24 -6.72 -8.00 -17.42
C ILE A 24 -6.22 -9.44 -17.38
N ASP A 25 -5.26 -9.77 -18.24
CA ASP A 25 -4.48 -11.00 -18.18
C ASP A 25 -3.18 -10.72 -17.41
N TYR A 26 -2.85 -11.54 -16.40
CA TYR A 26 -1.65 -11.32 -15.58
C TYR A 26 -0.34 -11.47 -16.35
N LYS A 27 -0.37 -12.07 -17.54
CA LYS A 27 0.78 -12.14 -18.45
C LYS A 27 1.21 -10.77 -18.99
N GLU A 28 0.33 -9.77 -18.87
CA GLU A 28 0.59 -8.39 -19.31
C GLU A 28 1.24 -7.53 -18.24
N PHE A 29 1.38 -8.04 -17.00
CA PHE A 29 1.99 -7.29 -15.91
C PHE A 29 3.50 -7.15 -16.10
N ASP A 30 3.99 -5.96 -15.83
CA ASP A 30 5.42 -5.67 -15.75
C ASP A 30 5.90 -5.92 -14.31
N ILE A 31 6.46 -7.11 -14.07
CA ILE A 31 6.91 -7.57 -12.76
C ILE A 31 8.43 -7.63 -12.73
N ASP A 32 9.03 -7.10 -11.68
CA ASP A 32 10.46 -7.16 -11.48
C ASP A 32 10.98 -8.61 -11.50
N LYS A 33 12.11 -8.85 -12.17
CA LYS A 33 12.67 -10.18 -12.42
C LYS A 33 12.93 -10.99 -11.15
N GLU A 34 13.19 -10.32 -10.04
CA GLU A 34 13.42 -10.99 -8.74
C GLU A 34 12.19 -11.76 -8.22
N TYR A 35 10.98 -11.42 -8.71
CA TYR A 35 9.73 -12.09 -8.32
C TYR A 35 9.27 -13.16 -9.33
N HIS A 36 9.90 -13.27 -10.52
CA HIS A 36 9.46 -14.18 -11.58
C HIS A 36 9.43 -15.63 -11.10
N GLU A 37 10.45 -16.08 -10.36
CA GLU A 37 10.51 -17.44 -9.81
C GLU A 37 9.29 -17.77 -8.95
N ASP A 38 8.88 -16.83 -8.09
CA ASP A 38 7.71 -17.01 -7.24
C ASP A 38 6.42 -16.98 -8.07
N TRP A 39 6.33 -16.11 -9.08
CA TRP A 39 5.18 -16.02 -9.97
C TRP A 39 5.01 -17.28 -10.80
N ASP A 40 6.11 -17.88 -11.30
CA ASP A 40 6.11 -19.16 -12.01
C ASP A 40 5.73 -20.31 -11.08
N ARG A 41 6.36 -20.38 -9.90
CA ARG A 41 6.13 -21.44 -8.90
C ARG A 41 4.67 -21.50 -8.46
N PHE A 42 4.05 -20.36 -8.22
CA PHE A 42 2.66 -20.26 -7.77
C PHE A 42 1.67 -20.09 -8.92
N LYS A 43 2.13 -20.16 -10.17
CA LYS A 43 1.30 -20.03 -11.39
C LYS A 43 0.48 -18.73 -11.39
N ILE A 44 1.07 -17.64 -10.89
CA ILE A 44 0.37 -16.36 -10.76
C ILE A 44 0.07 -15.78 -12.15
N TRP A 45 0.97 -15.98 -13.13
CA TRP A 45 0.79 -15.57 -14.52
C TRP A 45 -0.45 -16.15 -15.22
N ASP A 46 -0.95 -17.30 -14.75
CA ASP A 46 -2.07 -18.01 -15.39
C ASP A 46 -3.43 -17.39 -15.03
N ASN A 47 -3.45 -16.35 -14.19
CA ASN A 47 -4.68 -15.73 -13.75
C ASN A 47 -5.17 -14.66 -14.75
N LYS A 48 -6.48 -14.46 -14.72
CA LYS A 48 -7.19 -13.36 -15.37
C LYS A 48 -8.13 -12.72 -14.36
N SER A 49 -8.29 -11.42 -14.43
CA SER A 49 -9.22 -10.68 -13.58
C SER A 49 -10.16 -9.86 -14.44
N ILE A 50 -11.44 -10.03 -14.21
CA ILE A 50 -12.51 -9.38 -15.00
C ILE A 50 -13.53 -8.81 -14.04
N THR A 51 -13.94 -7.58 -14.28
CA THR A 51 -15.13 -6.99 -13.67
C THR A 51 -15.89 -6.16 -14.69
N ASN A 52 -17.22 -6.28 -14.67
CA ASN A 52 -18.12 -5.52 -15.54
C ASN A 52 -18.65 -4.24 -14.85
N GLU A 53 -18.31 -4.05 -13.59
CA GLU A 53 -18.73 -2.91 -12.78
C GLU A 53 -17.53 -2.25 -12.10
N PRO A 54 -17.62 -0.95 -11.79
CA PRO A 54 -16.58 -0.30 -11.02
C PRO A 54 -16.41 -0.92 -9.63
N VAL A 55 -15.17 -1.01 -9.16
CA VAL A 55 -14.82 -1.56 -7.84
C VAL A 55 -14.13 -0.49 -7.01
N ILE A 56 -14.58 -0.30 -5.78
CA ILE A 56 -13.97 0.65 -4.84
C ILE A 56 -13.38 -0.12 -3.67
N ARG A 57 -12.13 0.21 -3.30
CA ARG A 57 -11.46 -0.33 -2.09
C ARG A 57 -10.67 0.75 -1.38
N ALA A 58 -10.60 0.61 -0.06
CA ALA A 58 -9.85 1.50 0.82
C ALA A 58 -8.38 1.07 0.93
N TYR A 59 -7.48 2.06 0.88
CA TYR A 59 -6.04 1.88 1.05
C TYR A 59 -5.49 2.96 1.97
N SER A 60 -4.82 2.53 3.06
CA SER A 60 -4.09 3.44 3.94
C SER A 60 -2.91 4.04 3.20
N MET A 61 -2.69 5.33 3.40
CA MET A 61 -1.53 6.02 2.85
C MET A 61 -0.27 5.65 3.63
N ALA A 62 0.81 5.33 2.91
CA ALA A 62 2.11 5.00 3.48
C ALA A 62 3.02 6.23 3.59
N ASN A 63 2.79 7.27 2.79
CA ASN A 63 3.44 8.56 2.97
C ASN A 63 2.91 9.27 4.22
N TYR A 64 3.72 10.12 4.83
CA TYR A 64 3.26 11.04 5.88
C TYR A 64 2.92 12.42 5.26
N PRO A 65 2.21 13.31 5.97
CA PRO A 65 1.65 14.54 5.39
C PRO A 65 2.66 15.49 4.71
N GLU A 66 3.94 15.47 5.09
CA GLU A 66 4.95 16.33 4.47
C GLU A 66 5.63 15.72 3.23
N GLU A 67 5.37 14.47 2.88
CA GLU A 67 5.72 13.91 1.56
C GLU A 67 4.71 14.43 0.53
N LYS A 68 4.83 15.70 0.17
CA LYS A 68 3.89 16.42 -0.70
C LYS A 68 3.94 15.94 -2.16
N GLY A 69 2.84 16.14 -2.89
CA GLY A 69 2.75 15.82 -4.33
C GLY A 69 2.56 14.34 -4.66
N ILE A 70 2.54 13.47 -3.67
CA ILE A 70 2.45 12.01 -3.85
C ILE A 70 1.42 11.37 -2.92
N MET A 71 0.95 10.20 -3.33
CA MET A 71 0.25 9.24 -2.47
C MET A 71 0.94 7.89 -2.61
N LYS A 72 1.43 7.32 -1.51
CA LYS A 72 2.07 5.99 -1.46
C LYS A 72 1.12 4.96 -0.89
N PHE A 73 1.04 3.82 -1.52
CA PHE A 73 0.22 2.69 -1.08
C PHE A 73 1.02 1.40 -1.08
N ASN A 74 0.71 0.50 -0.16
CA ASN A 74 1.24 -0.85 -0.16
C ASN A 74 0.13 -1.78 -0.63
N ILE A 75 0.25 -2.27 -1.86
CA ILE A 75 -0.76 -3.14 -2.47
C ILE A 75 -0.11 -4.46 -2.83
N ARG A 76 -0.61 -5.53 -2.23
CA ARG A 76 -0.19 -6.89 -2.54
C ARG A 76 -1.15 -7.49 -3.55
N ILE A 77 -0.61 -8.16 -4.58
CA ILE A 77 -1.44 -8.94 -5.49
C ILE A 77 -2.19 -10.04 -4.73
N ALA A 78 -3.49 -10.09 -4.87
CA ALA A 78 -4.34 -11.11 -4.26
C ALA A 78 -4.62 -12.20 -5.29
N SER A 79 -3.64 -13.06 -5.53
CA SER A 79 -3.80 -14.25 -6.36
C SER A 79 -4.57 -15.35 -5.62
N PRO A 80 -5.33 -16.20 -6.33
CA PRO A 80 -5.96 -17.38 -5.73
C PRO A 80 -4.93 -18.28 -5.04
N PRO A 81 -5.24 -18.85 -3.88
CA PRO A 81 -4.39 -19.87 -3.29
C PRO A 81 -4.29 -21.10 -4.22
N PRO A 82 -3.14 -21.81 -4.24
CA PRO A 82 -2.99 -23.01 -5.06
C PRO A 82 -4.10 -24.05 -4.80
N GLY A 83 -4.74 -24.51 -5.86
CA GLY A 83 -5.80 -25.54 -5.79
C GLY A 83 -7.16 -25.02 -5.30
N VAL A 84 -7.34 -23.73 -5.14
CA VAL A 84 -8.63 -23.11 -4.75
C VAL A 84 -9.19 -22.36 -5.95
N ASP A 85 -10.40 -22.71 -6.35
CA ASP A 85 -11.12 -22.07 -7.45
C ASP A 85 -11.87 -20.83 -6.93
N VAL A 86 -11.16 -19.73 -6.85
CA VAL A 86 -11.71 -18.41 -6.50
C VAL A 86 -11.10 -17.36 -7.43
N PRO A 87 -11.82 -16.29 -7.77
CA PRO A 87 -11.27 -15.25 -8.63
C PRO A 87 -10.15 -14.49 -7.91
N PRO A 88 -9.19 -13.92 -8.68
CA PRO A 88 -8.21 -12.98 -8.14
C PRO A 88 -8.87 -11.73 -7.55
N GLY A 89 -8.15 -11.05 -6.67
CA GLY A 89 -8.62 -9.80 -6.07
C GLY A 89 -8.73 -8.69 -7.11
N LEU A 90 -9.95 -8.18 -7.32
CA LEU A 90 -10.25 -7.23 -8.39
C LEU A 90 -9.40 -5.95 -8.32
N MET A 91 -9.36 -5.26 -7.19
CA MET A 91 -8.63 -4.00 -7.08
C MET A 91 -7.11 -4.19 -7.21
N SER A 92 -6.54 -5.24 -6.58
CA SER A 92 -5.10 -5.51 -6.69
C SER A 92 -4.69 -5.87 -8.12
N SER A 93 -5.51 -6.62 -8.85
CA SER A 93 -5.28 -6.92 -10.28
C SER A 93 -5.24 -5.64 -11.11
N TRP A 94 -6.22 -4.78 -10.92
CA TRP A 94 -6.27 -3.51 -11.66
C TRP A 94 -5.06 -2.61 -11.33
N THR A 95 -4.69 -2.49 -10.06
CA THR A 95 -3.56 -1.65 -9.67
C THR A 95 -2.22 -2.14 -10.19
N PHE A 96 -2.03 -3.46 -10.33
CA PHE A 96 -0.84 -4.05 -10.94
C PHE A 96 -0.78 -3.84 -12.46
N GLY A 97 -1.91 -3.63 -13.11
CA GLY A 97 -1.98 -3.27 -14.54
C GLY A 97 -1.72 -1.80 -14.85
N LEU A 98 -1.70 -0.92 -13.85
CA LEU A 98 -1.49 0.52 -14.05
C LEU A 98 -0.08 0.83 -14.55
N LYS A 99 -0.01 1.82 -15.42
CA LYS A 99 1.25 2.33 -15.99
C LYS A 99 1.41 3.82 -15.66
N PRO A 100 2.64 4.32 -15.64
CA PRO A 100 2.87 5.75 -15.50
C PRO A 100 2.06 6.58 -16.50
N GLY A 101 1.29 7.54 -15.98
CA GLY A 101 0.38 8.37 -16.77
C GLY A 101 -1.10 7.96 -16.70
N ASP A 102 -1.39 6.76 -16.21
CA ASP A 102 -2.78 6.32 -16.02
C ASP A 102 -3.48 7.17 -14.94
N LYS A 103 -4.77 7.44 -15.19
CA LYS A 103 -5.59 8.20 -14.25
C LYS A 103 -6.29 7.28 -13.27
N VAL A 104 -6.14 7.58 -11.99
CA VAL A 104 -6.79 6.85 -10.89
C VAL A 104 -7.80 7.77 -10.24
N LYS A 105 -9.04 7.29 -10.08
CA LYS A 105 -10.08 8.04 -9.35
C LYS A 105 -9.95 7.74 -7.86
N VAL A 106 -9.81 8.80 -7.07
CA VAL A 106 -9.52 8.75 -5.63
C VAL A 106 -10.59 9.51 -4.88
N PHE A 107 -11.08 8.94 -3.78
CA PHE A 107 -12.01 9.59 -2.86
C PHE A 107 -11.38 9.68 -1.47
N GLY A 108 -11.58 10.76 -0.79
CA GLY A 108 -11.06 11.00 0.57
C GLY A 108 -10.30 12.32 0.68
N PRO A 109 -9.43 12.45 1.67
CA PRO A 109 -9.01 11.44 2.64
C PRO A 109 -10.07 11.10 3.70
N PHE A 110 -9.97 9.89 4.27
CA PHE A 110 -10.81 9.40 5.36
C PHE A 110 -9.92 8.80 6.47
N GLY A 111 -10.51 8.44 7.60
CA GLY A 111 -9.85 7.63 8.64
C GLY A 111 -10.09 8.13 10.04
N GLU A 112 -9.86 7.20 10.98
CA GLU A 112 -9.93 7.43 12.43
C GLU A 112 -8.74 6.80 13.17
N PHE A 113 -7.85 6.10 12.43
CA PHE A 113 -6.67 5.46 12.99
C PHE A 113 -5.55 6.48 13.19
N PHE A 114 -5.72 7.38 14.14
CA PHE A 114 -4.76 8.45 14.42
C PHE A 114 -3.97 8.17 15.71
N ALA A 115 -2.72 8.66 15.74
CA ALA A 115 -1.93 8.63 16.97
C ALA A 115 -2.63 9.44 18.06
N LYS A 116 -2.68 8.88 19.28
CA LYS A 116 -3.27 9.55 20.45
C LYS A 116 -2.37 10.67 20.92
N GLU A 117 -2.95 11.81 21.23
CA GLU A 117 -2.25 12.98 21.78
C GLU A 117 -2.02 12.79 23.28
N THR A 118 -1.04 11.97 23.64
CA THR A 118 -0.62 11.67 25.01
C THR A 118 0.90 11.70 25.12
N ALA A 119 1.43 11.70 26.34
CA ALA A 119 2.87 11.57 26.59
C ALA A 119 3.35 10.11 26.68
N ALA A 120 2.44 9.12 26.55
CA ALA A 120 2.79 7.71 26.64
C ALA A 120 3.66 7.26 25.45
N GLU A 121 4.53 6.26 25.68
CA GLU A 121 5.27 5.63 24.60
C GLU A 121 4.31 5.04 23.55
N MET A 122 4.80 4.91 22.33
CA MET A 122 4.05 4.35 21.21
C MET A 122 4.65 3.01 20.81
N VAL A 123 3.80 2.00 20.69
CA VAL A 123 4.17 0.70 20.15
C VAL A 123 3.37 0.45 18.88
N PHE A 124 4.06 0.33 17.76
CA PHE A 124 3.47 -0.01 16.48
C PHE A 124 3.76 -1.46 16.15
N VAL A 125 2.74 -2.18 15.68
CA VAL A 125 2.86 -3.57 15.21
C VAL A 125 2.22 -3.65 13.83
N GLY A 126 3.01 -3.98 12.83
CA GLY A 126 2.57 -4.08 11.43
C GLY A 126 3.00 -5.38 10.78
N GLY A 127 2.28 -5.79 9.73
CA GLY A 127 2.61 -6.98 8.96
C GLY A 127 2.26 -6.80 7.49
N GLY A 128 3.18 -7.19 6.59
CA GLY A 128 2.96 -7.09 5.15
C GLY A 128 2.50 -5.70 4.71
N ALA A 129 1.43 -5.61 3.91
CA ALA A 129 0.87 -4.34 3.45
C ALA A 129 0.34 -3.42 4.57
N GLY A 130 0.05 -3.97 5.77
CA GLY A 130 -0.32 -3.19 6.96
C GLY A 130 0.79 -2.27 7.47
N MET A 131 1.99 -2.35 6.89
CA MET A 131 3.08 -1.39 7.06
C MET A 131 2.67 0.05 6.64
N ALA A 132 1.76 0.22 5.69
CA ALA A 132 1.42 1.54 5.14
C ALA A 132 1.06 2.57 6.24
N PRO A 133 0.03 2.38 7.08
CA PRO A 133 -0.28 3.35 8.13
C PRO A 133 0.81 3.44 9.20
N MET A 134 1.57 2.36 9.45
CA MET A 134 2.67 2.39 10.44
C MET A 134 3.80 3.32 9.98
N ARG A 135 4.22 3.22 8.71
CA ARG A 135 5.20 4.14 8.14
C ARG A 135 4.71 5.58 8.23
N SER A 136 3.48 5.83 7.80
CA SER A 136 2.89 7.17 7.87
C SER A 136 2.95 7.75 9.27
N HIS A 137 2.55 6.99 10.29
CA HIS A 137 2.58 7.42 11.69
C HIS A 137 4.00 7.69 12.18
N ILE A 138 4.92 6.72 12.00
CA ILE A 138 6.27 6.81 12.56
C ILE A 138 7.01 8.00 11.97
N PHE A 139 6.94 8.17 10.64
CA PHE A 139 7.58 9.29 9.96
C PHE A 139 6.96 10.64 10.35
N ASP A 140 5.65 10.70 10.50
CA ASP A 140 4.94 11.89 10.96
C ASP A 140 5.36 12.28 12.37
N GLN A 141 5.41 11.32 13.29
CA GLN A 141 5.79 11.55 14.68
C GLN A 141 7.25 12.00 14.82
N LEU A 142 8.16 11.40 14.05
CA LEU A 142 9.58 11.71 14.16
C LEU A 142 9.99 12.95 13.37
N LEU A 143 9.49 13.11 12.12
CA LEU A 143 10.01 14.12 11.20
C LEU A 143 9.19 15.42 11.18
N ARG A 144 7.87 15.35 11.40
CA ARG A 144 7.02 16.54 11.39
C ARG A 144 6.71 17.02 12.81
N ILE A 145 6.29 16.12 13.70
CA ILE A 145 5.90 16.45 15.07
C ILE A 145 7.13 16.58 15.97
N ASN A 146 8.26 15.96 15.61
CA ASN A 146 9.49 15.90 16.41
C ASN A 146 9.21 15.45 17.85
N THR A 147 8.52 14.34 18.00
CA THR A 147 8.07 13.84 19.31
C THR A 147 9.24 13.33 20.16
N ASP A 148 9.23 13.66 21.47
CA ASP A 148 10.14 13.07 22.44
C ASP A 148 9.67 11.69 22.96
N ARG A 149 8.53 11.22 22.48
CA ARG A 149 7.97 9.93 22.91
C ARG A 149 8.79 8.78 22.37
N LYS A 150 9.07 7.80 23.21
CA LYS A 150 9.68 6.56 22.75
C LYS A 150 8.74 5.85 21.77
N ILE A 151 9.29 5.46 20.62
CA ILE A 151 8.60 4.70 19.60
C ILE A 151 9.26 3.34 19.47
N THR A 152 8.46 2.29 19.54
CA THR A 152 8.88 0.91 19.26
C THR A 152 8.06 0.36 18.10
N PHE A 153 8.72 -0.21 17.11
CA PHE A 153 8.05 -0.77 15.94
C PHE A 153 8.42 -2.24 15.74
N TRP A 154 7.40 -3.08 15.64
CA TRP A 154 7.52 -4.50 15.30
C TRP A 154 6.89 -4.73 13.92
N TYR A 155 7.71 -5.22 13.00
CA TYR A 155 7.27 -5.48 11.63
C TYR A 155 7.47 -6.94 11.26
N GLY A 156 6.40 -7.61 10.85
CA GLY A 156 6.39 -9.00 10.39
C GLY A 156 6.22 -9.11 8.88
N ALA A 157 7.06 -9.90 8.23
CA ALA A 157 6.93 -10.28 6.83
C ALA A 157 7.25 -11.78 6.67
N ARG A 158 6.77 -12.43 5.60
CA ARG A 158 7.05 -13.85 5.36
C ARG A 158 8.48 -14.10 4.88
N SER A 159 9.09 -13.10 4.25
CA SER A 159 10.47 -13.12 3.80
C SER A 159 11.05 -11.70 3.74
N LEU A 160 12.36 -11.57 3.64
CA LEU A 160 13.02 -10.28 3.45
C LEU A 160 12.59 -9.59 2.14
N LYS A 161 12.32 -10.35 1.08
CA LYS A 161 11.80 -9.82 -0.19
C LYS A 161 10.42 -9.16 -0.07
N GLU A 162 9.64 -9.54 0.93
CA GLU A 162 8.30 -8.99 1.17
C GLU A 162 8.29 -7.83 2.18
N MET A 163 9.46 -7.40 2.67
CA MET A 163 9.56 -6.27 3.57
C MET A 163 9.55 -4.95 2.81
N PHE A 164 8.61 -4.07 3.17
CA PHE A 164 8.53 -2.72 2.62
C PHE A 164 9.42 -1.75 3.41
N TYR A 165 10.03 -0.80 2.70
CA TYR A 165 10.68 0.38 3.29
C TYR A 165 11.83 0.09 4.27
N VAL A 166 12.54 -1.05 4.13
CA VAL A 166 13.69 -1.36 5.00
C VAL A 166 14.68 -0.21 5.00
N LYS A 167 15.08 0.25 3.80
CA LYS A 167 16.00 1.38 3.66
C LYS A 167 15.47 2.67 4.29
N ASP A 168 14.18 2.97 4.15
CA ASP A 168 13.58 4.19 4.71
C ASP A 168 13.74 4.21 6.25
N PHE A 169 13.59 3.03 6.90
CA PHE A 169 13.76 2.91 8.34
C PHE A 169 15.22 2.88 8.77
N ASP A 170 16.11 2.29 7.98
CA ASP A 170 17.56 2.34 8.23
C ASP A 170 18.09 3.78 8.14
N ASP A 171 17.59 4.57 7.18
CA ASP A 171 17.95 5.99 7.02
C ASP A 171 17.37 6.88 8.14
N LEU A 172 16.34 6.41 8.87
CA LEU A 172 15.67 7.13 9.96
C LEU A 172 16.36 6.89 11.32
N ALA A 173 17.12 5.80 11.46
CA ALA A 173 17.79 5.38 12.70
C ALA A 173 19.12 6.08 12.91
#